data_217da6e8a16717603b7fa1f758ebdc6d
#
_entry.id   217da6e8a16717603b7fa1f758ebdc6d
#
_cell.length_a   1.000
_cell.length_b   1.000
_cell.length_c   1.000
_cell.angle_alpha   90.00
_cell.angle_beta   90.00
_cell.angle_gamma   90.00
#
_symmetry.space_group_name_H-M   'P 1'
#
loop_
_entity.id
_entity.type
_entity.pdbx_description
1 polymer ?
#
loop_
_entity_poly.entity_id
_entity_poly.type
_entity_poly.pdbx_seq_one_letter_code
_entity_poly.pdbx_strand_id
1 'polypeptide(L)'
;MNDEALWATVVGQDAAVSLLRGALVAPVHAFLFVGPPGAGRAEAARAFAGALFAGSGSEGEPDAEEAARHRRLAVAGQHPDLIRVEPDGRALLVADTERITVEGWRSPVEARRKVIVVDRFDTAEPEAAASLLKTVEEPPATTIFVLLAEEVPAEHVTIASRCFRVDFPPLADEVVAAAMVADGMDVERAAVLAEAAAGSIDRARLLAEDPALHGRRNAWHSVPSRLDGSGAAVAVIVEELRAMIDGAQAPLATRHEEELAVLAEREEAFGSRGSGRTELVGRQKRELRRLRDDELRFGLATLSRVYRDSALAASEAGLPVDASAAATARITAATGDLVRNPNETLLLQALLLDLPMA
;
A
#
# COMPACT_ATOMS: atom_id res chain seq x y z
N MET A 1 -15.18 13.03 -17.95
CA MET A 1 -15.62 12.07 -16.88
C MET A 1 -16.60 12.79 -15.99
N ASN A 2 -17.79 12.24 -15.77
CA ASN A 2 -18.77 12.79 -14.83
C ASN A 2 -18.45 12.38 -13.38
N ASP A 3 -19.23 12.87 -12.41
CA ASP A 3 -19.00 12.58 -10.97
C ASP A 3 -19.24 11.10 -10.61
N GLU A 4 -20.27 10.49 -11.22
CA GLU A 4 -20.58 9.07 -10.99
C GLU A 4 -19.47 8.15 -11.48
N ALA A 5 -18.96 8.38 -12.69
CA ALA A 5 -17.83 7.63 -13.25
C ALA A 5 -16.52 7.86 -12.48
N LEU A 6 -16.35 9.02 -11.85
CA LEU A 6 -15.22 9.30 -10.97
C LEU A 6 -15.24 8.37 -9.75
N TRP A 7 -16.36 8.32 -9.02
CA TRP A 7 -16.48 7.53 -7.81
C TRP A 7 -16.61 6.03 -8.09
N ALA A 8 -17.04 5.63 -9.28
CA ALA A 8 -17.03 4.23 -9.71
C ALA A 8 -15.62 3.62 -9.79
N THR A 9 -14.56 4.47 -9.80
CA THR A 9 -13.18 3.99 -9.71
C THR A 9 -12.82 3.44 -8.31
N VAL A 10 -13.63 3.73 -7.29
CA VAL A 10 -13.44 3.27 -5.91
C VAL A 10 -14.37 2.10 -5.66
N VAL A 11 -13.91 0.91 -5.99
CA VAL A 11 -14.72 -0.30 -5.99
C VAL A 11 -14.94 -0.81 -4.55
N GLY A 12 -16.19 -1.15 -4.21
CA GLY A 12 -16.55 -1.85 -2.97
C GLY A 12 -16.36 -1.06 -1.67
N GLN A 13 -16.21 0.27 -1.73
CA GLN A 13 -15.96 1.14 -0.57
C GLN A 13 -17.06 2.20 -0.40
N ASP A 14 -18.32 1.79 -0.48
CA ASP A 14 -19.48 2.70 -0.48
C ASP A 14 -19.54 3.62 0.75
N ALA A 15 -19.18 3.11 1.92
CA ALA A 15 -19.15 3.90 3.16
C ALA A 15 -18.07 5.00 3.10
N ALA A 16 -16.85 4.66 2.64
CA ALA A 16 -15.76 5.63 2.47
C ALA A 16 -16.12 6.67 1.41
N VAL A 17 -16.69 6.25 0.27
CA VAL A 17 -17.16 7.15 -0.80
C VAL A 17 -18.23 8.12 -0.27
N SER A 18 -19.18 7.62 0.50
CA SER A 18 -20.25 8.47 1.09
C SER A 18 -19.67 9.53 2.03
N LEU A 19 -18.71 9.15 2.91
CA LEU A 19 -18.03 10.09 3.81
C LEU A 19 -17.23 11.14 3.03
N LEU A 20 -16.49 10.74 1.99
CA LEU A 20 -15.69 11.65 1.19
C LEU A 20 -16.54 12.61 0.37
N ARG A 21 -17.67 12.15 -0.21
CA ARG A 21 -18.64 13.03 -0.87
C ARG A 21 -19.22 14.06 0.09
N GLY A 22 -19.56 13.65 1.31
CA GLY A 22 -20.00 14.57 2.35
C GLY A 22 -18.94 15.63 2.71
N ALA A 23 -17.68 15.23 2.76
CA ALA A 23 -16.56 16.10 3.07
C ALA A 23 -16.25 17.13 1.97
N LEU A 24 -16.72 16.95 0.73
CA LEU A 24 -16.54 17.94 -0.35
C LEU A 24 -17.24 19.28 -0.07
N VAL A 25 -18.32 19.28 0.70
CA VAL A 25 -19.09 20.50 1.01
C VAL A 25 -18.26 21.47 1.86
N ALA A 26 -17.55 20.94 2.85
CA ALA A 26 -16.67 21.69 3.72
C ALA A 26 -15.42 20.85 4.04
N PRO A 27 -14.48 20.73 3.10
CA PRO A 27 -13.34 19.84 3.28
C PRO A 27 -12.42 20.33 4.39
N VAL A 28 -12.10 19.43 5.30
CA VAL A 28 -11.05 19.64 6.30
C VAL A 28 -9.67 19.60 5.63
N HIS A 29 -8.69 20.09 6.32
CA HIS A 29 -7.32 20.21 5.78
C HIS A 29 -6.50 18.93 5.80
N ALA A 30 -6.91 17.91 6.59
CA ALA A 30 -6.18 16.65 6.67
C ALA A 30 -7.12 15.45 6.80
N PHE A 31 -6.86 14.43 6.01
CA PHE A 31 -7.55 13.15 6.01
C PHE A 31 -6.55 12.04 6.30
N LEU A 32 -7.01 10.99 6.99
CA LEU A 32 -6.26 9.77 7.22
C LEU A 32 -7.07 8.58 6.72
N PHE A 33 -6.63 7.96 5.63
CA PHE A 33 -7.24 6.78 5.03
C PHE A 33 -6.56 5.53 5.58
N VAL A 34 -7.32 4.70 6.28
CA VAL A 34 -6.80 3.52 6.99
C VAL A 34 -7.39 2.24 6.41
N GLY A 35 -6.55 1.29 6.08
CA GLY A 35 -6.95 -0.02 5.57
C GLY A 35 -5.82 -0.76 4.88
N PRO A 36 -5.99 -2.03 4.52
CA PRO A 36 -4.93 -2.83 3.91
C PRO A 36 -4.57 -2.35 2.49
N PRO A 37 -3.39 -2.72 1.98
CA PRO A 37 -3.00 -2.45 0.60
C PRO A 37 -4.00 -3.03 -0.40
N GLY A 38 -4.31 -2.27 -1.45
CA GLY A 38 -5.26 -2.68 -2.50
C GLY A 38 -6.74 -2.65 -2.10
N ALA A 39 -7.09 -2.08 -0.94
CA ALA A 39 -8.47 -1.82 -0.55
C ALA A 39 -9.08 -0.54 -1.18
N GLY A 40 -8.40 0.10 -2.13
CA GLY A 40 -8.93 1.26 -2.85
C GLY A 40 -8.61 2.63 -2.23
N ARG A 41 -7.71 2.71 -1.23
CA ARG A 41 -7.31 3.98 -0.58
C ARG A 41 -6.73 5.00 -1.56
N ALA A 42 -5.82 4.55 -2.43
CA ALA A 42 -5.17 5.42 -3.41
C ALA A 42 -6.15 5.87 -4.51
N GLU A 43 -7.04 4.98 -4.95
CA GLU A 43 -8.14 5.28 -5.87
C GLU A 43 -9.07 6.33 -5.27
N ALA A 44 -9.46 6.15 -4.01
CA ALA A 44 -10.30 7.09 -3.28
C ALA A 44 -9.62 8.46 -3.10
N ALA A 45 -8.32 8.50 -2.82
CA ALA A 45 -7.56 9.75 -2.74
C ALA A 45 -7.54 10.49 -4.08
N ARG A 46 -7.35 9.77 -5.20
CA ARG A 46 -7.41 10.35 -6.55
C ARG A 46 -8.82 10.82 -6.93
N ALA A 47 -9.84 10.04 -6.61
CA ALA A 47 -11.23 10.41 -6.86
C ALA A 47 -11.64 11.63 -6.04
N PHE A 48 -11.27 11.67 -4.75
CA PHE A 48 -11.53 12.82 -3.88
C PHE A 48 -10.83 14.08 -4.38
N ALA A 49 -9.55 13.97 -4.76
CA ALA A 49 -8.82 15.09 -5.37
C ALA A 49 -9.49 15.56 -6.67
N GLY A 50 -9.88 14.65 -7.55
CA GLY A 50 -10.57 14.97 -8.78
C GLY A 50 -11.92 15.67 -8.58
N ALA A 51 -12.67 15.28 -7.56
CA ALA A 51 -13.90 15.93 -7.16
C ALA A 51 -13.65 17.35 -6.59
N LEU A 52 -12.63 17.50 -5.74
CA LEU A 52 -12.20 18.80 -5.22
C LEU A 52 -11.77 19.77 -6.31
N PHE A 53 -10.99 19.32 -7.28
CA PHE A 53 -10.50 20.14 -8.37
C PHE A 53 -11.64 20.56 -9.31
N ALA A 54 -12.54 19.64 -9.61
CA ALA A 54 -13.71 19.90 -10.44
C ALA A 54 -14.79 20.77 -9.77
N GLY A 55 -14.93 20.69 -8.45
CA GLY A 55 -15.88 21.46 -7.66
C GLY A 55 -15.31 22.77 -7.12
N SER A 56 -14.04 23.06 -7.35
CA SER A 56 -13.36 24.30 -6.95
C SER A 56 -13.87 25.51 -7.72
N GLY A 57 -15.12 25.45 -8.18
CA GLY A 57 -15.79 26.52 -8.87
C GLY A 57 -15.58 27.86 -8.18
N SER A 58 -15.02 28.79 -8.95
CA SER A 58 -15.10 30.23 -8.83
C SER A 58 -16.56 30.67 -8.64
N GLU A 59 -16.77 31.91 -8.38
CA GLU A 59 -18.03 32.58 -8.63
C GLU A 59 -18.48 32.28 -10.07
N GLY A 60 -19.14 31.16 -10.28
CA GLY A 60 -19.51 30.52 -11.54
C GLY A 60 -19.24 29.03 -11.49
N GLU A 61 -20.18 28.19 -11.92
CA GLU A 61 -19.96 26.76 -12.10
C GLU A 61 -18.79 26.56 -13.06
N PRO A 62 -17.82 25.67 -12.74
CA PRO A 62 -16.74 25.36 -13.66
C PRO A 62 -17.35 24.83 -14.97
N ASP A 63 -16.73 25.16 -16.10
CA ASP A 63 -17.12 24.56 -17.39
C ASP A 63 -17.09 23.04 -17.24
N ALA A 64 -18.17 22.40 -17.71
CA ALA A 64 -18.34 20.96 -17.60
C ALA A 64 -17.16 20.18 -18.24
N GLU A 65 -16.55 20.75 -19.28
CA GLU A 65 -15.38 20.16 -19.95
C GLU A 65 -14.11 20.29 -19.08
N GLU A 66 -13.89 21.43 -18.46
CA GLU A 66 -12.78 21.68 -17.53
C GLU A 66 -12.91 20.78 -16.30
N ALA A 67 -14.07 20.70 -15.68
CA ALA A 67 -14.35 19.80 -14.58
C ALA A 67 -14.09 18.32 -14.95
N ALA A 68 -14.51 17.90 -16.15
CA ALA A 68 -14.26 16.56 -16.66
C ALA A 68 -12.76 16.30 -16.91
N ARG A 69 -12.00 17.32 -17.34
CA ARG A 69 -10.53 17.27 -17.51
C ARG A 69 -9.84 17.09 -16.16
N HIS A 70 -10.17 17.89 -15.15
CA HIS A 70 -9.61 17.76 -13.80
C HIS A 70 -9.82 16.36 -13.24
N ARG A 71 -11.04 15.82 -13.33
CA ARG A 71 -11.33 14.44 -12.87
C ARG A 71 -10.48 13.40 -13.60
N ARG A 72 -10.35 13.49 -14.93
CA ARG A 72 -9.53 12.53 -15.70
C ARG A 72 -8.08 12.58 -15.31
N LEU A 73 -7.49 13.77 -15.19
CA LEU A 73 -6.09 13.94 -14.80
C LEU A 73 -5.82 13.45 -13.38
N ALA A 74 -6.74 13.70 -12.43
CA ALA A 74 -6.61 13.25 -11.05
C ALA A 74 -6.66 11.72 -10.95
N VAL A 75 -7.60 11.06 -11.62
CA VAL A 75 -7.68 9.58 -11.64
C VAL A 75 -6.43 8.97 -12.27
N ALA A 76 -5.91 9.58 -13.33
CA ALA A 76 -4.65 9.15 -13.94
C ALA A 76 -3.40 9.46 -13.09
N GLY A 77 -3.54 10.20 -11.97
CA GLY A 77 -2.40 10.64 -11.16
C GLY A 77 -1.50 11.68 -11.84
N GLN A 78 -2.02 12.38 -12.86
CA GLN A 78 -1.28 13.31 -13.72
C GLN A 78 -1.70 14.77 -13.52
N HIS A 79 -2.55 15.06 -12.55
CA HIS A 79 -2.97 16.42 -12.27
C HIS A 79 -1.82 17.20 -11.59
N PRO A 80 -1.46 18.43 -12.05
CA PRO A 80 -0.32 19.18 -11.47
C PRO A 80 -0.51 19.54 -9.99
N ASP A 81 -1.75 19.67 -9.52
CA ASP A 81 -2.07 19.96 -8.12
C ASP A 81 -2.34 18.71 -7.27
N LEU A 82 -2.15 17.51 -7.82
CA LEU A 82 -2.15 16.26 -7.10
C LEU A 82 -0.71 15.77 -6.92
N ILE A 83 -0.16 15.98 -5.75
CA ILE A 83 1.20 15.58 -5.41
C ILE A 83 1.14 14.27 -4.64
N ARG A 84 1.80 13.23 -5.13
CA ARG A 84 1.98 11.99 -4.39
C ARG A 84 3.40 11.93 -3.85
N VAL A 85 3.52 11.73 -2.56
CA VAL A 85 4.79 11.48 -1.87
C VAL A 85 4.76 10.05 -1.35
N GLU A 86 5.68 9.26 -1.84
CA GLU A 86 5.87 7.87 -1.49
C GLU A 86 7.29 7.70 -0.99
N PRO A 87 7.52 7.01 0.16
CA PRO A 87 8.88 6.79 0.65
C PRO A 87 9.67 5.94 -0.35
N ASP A 88 10.90 6.33 -0.63
CA ASP A 88 11.80 5.58 -1.51
C ASP A 88 12.23 4.22 -0.91
N GLY A 89 12.07 4.04 0.39
CA GLY A 89 12.48 2.87 1.16
C GLY A 89 11.37 2.26 1.99
N ARG A 90 11.75 1.60 3.10
CA ARG A 90 10.82 0.96 4.03
C ARG A 90 10.03 1.95 4.86
N ALA A 91 10.61 3.09 5.21
CA ALA A 91 10.06 4.09 6.11
C ALA A 91 10.02 5.47 5.47
N LEU A 92 9.04 6.26 5.88
CA LEU A 92 8.97 7.68 5.59
C LEU A 92 9.94 8.42 6.50
N LEU A 93 10.91 9.12 5.92
CA LEU A 93 11.99 9.79 6.64
C LEU A 93 11.74 11.30 6.77
N VAL A 94 12.54 11.97 7.61
CA VAL A 94 12.47 13.45 7.78
C VAL A 94 12.65 14.18 6.46
N ALA A 95 13.55 13.72 5.58
CA ALA A 95 13.74 14.33 4.26
C ALA A 95 12.48 14.29 3.38
N ASP A 96 11.67 13.21 3.48
CA ASP A 96 10.39 13.11 2.77
C ASP A 96 9.39 14.13 3.35
N THR A 97 9.33 14.26 4.66
CA THR A 97 8.41 15.20 5.33
C THR A 97 8.81 16.67 5.13
N GLU A 98 10.08 16.97 5.00
CA GLU A 98 10.55 18.30 4.57
C GLU A 98 10.06 18.63 3.16
N ARG A 99 10.14 17.68 2.23
CA ARG A 99 9.60 17.82 0.87
C ARG A 99 8.09 18.03 0.88
N ILE A 100 7.35 17.26 1.68
CA ILE A 100 5.90 17.40 1.86
C ILE A 100 5.57 18.82 2.36
N THR A 101 6.30 19.29 3.34
CA THR A 101 6.12 20.64 3.92
C THR A 101 6.36 21.73 2.87
N VAL A 102 7.47 21.65 2.14
CA VAL A 102 7.80 22.62 1.08
C VAL A 102 6.72 22.63 0.00
N GLU A 103 6.29 21.46 -0.46
CA GLU A 103 5.22 21.35 -1.46
C GLU A 103 3.87 21.85 -0.91
N GLY A 104 3.60 21.64 0.36
CA GLY A 104 2.39 22.14 1.04
C GLY A 104 2.26 23.66 0.99
N TRP A 105 3.37 24.39 1.08
CA TRP A 105 3.38 25.85 1.06
C TRP A 105 3.42 26.48 -0.35
N ARG A 106 3.57 25.68 -1.40
CA ARG A 106 3.49 26.18 -2.78
C ARG A 106 2.02 26.38 -3.17
N SER A 107 1.73 27.45 -3.90
CA SER A 107 0.39 27.69 -4.45
C SER A 107 0.00 26.58 -5.46
N PRO A 108 -1.29 26.27 -5.57
CA PRO A 108 -1.80 25.44 -6.67
C PRO A 108 -1.46 26.04 -8.04
N VAL A 109 -1.36 25.19 -9.06
CA VAL A 109 -0.98 25.59 -10.44
C VAL A 109 -2.23 25.86 -11.30
N GLU A 110 -3.20 24.95 -11.28
CA GLU A 110 -4.41 25.04 -12.12
C GLU A 110 -5.70 25.08 -11.29
N ALA A 111 -5.77 24.28 -10.24
CA ALA A 111 -6.95 24.22 -9.38
C ALA A 111 -6.88 25.28 -8.26
N ARG A 112 -7.99 25.50 -7.56
CA ARG A 112 -8.00 26.38 -6.39
C ARG A 112 -7.36 25.77 -5.16
N ARG A 113 -7.26 24.46 -5.14
CA ARG A 113 -6.70 23.68 -4.05
C ARG A 113 -5.67 22.69 -4.57
N LYS A 114 -4.74 22.35 -3.72
CA LYS A 114 -3.74 21.31 -3.91
C LYS A 114 -4.06 20.15 -2.98
N VAL A 115 -3.88 18.93 -3.45
CA VAL A 115 -3.97 17.72 -2.64
C VAL A 115 -2.61 17.04 -2.60
N ILE A 116 -2.11 16.80 -1.40
CA ILE A 116 -0.86 16.06 -1.16
C ILE A 116 -1.22 14.72 -0.56
N VAL A 117 -0.99 13.65 -1.31
CA VAL A 117 -1.17 12.27 -0.87
C VAL A 117 0.16 11.76 -0.34
N VAL A 118 0.19 11.41 0.93
CA VAL A 118 1.36 10.80 1.59
C VAL A 118 1.10 9.32 1.74
N ASP A 119 1.81 8.52 0.96
CA ASP A 119 1.66 7.07 0.99
C ASP A 119 2.46 6.45 2.13
N ARG A 120 2.00 5.29 2.65
CA ARG A 120 2.66 4.52 3.70
C ARG A 120 3.00 5.36 4.95
N PHE A 121 2.09 6.22 5.36
CA PHE A 121 2.28 7.08 6.53
C PHE A 121 2.48 6.28 7.82
N ASP A 122 1.93 5.08 7.92
CA ASP A 122 2.17 4.13 9.02
C ASP A 122 3.64 3.75 9.20
N THR A 123 4.45 3.88 8.15
CA THR A 123 5.89 3.59 8.21
C THR A 123 6.76 4.80 8.57
N ALA A 124 6.15 5.94 8.90
CA ALA A 124 6.91 7.14 9.24
C ALA A 124 7.75 6.93 10.51
N GLU A 125 9.01 7.35 10.47
CA GLU A 125 9.81 7.41 11.69
C GLU A 125 9.23 8.45 12.66
N PRO A 126 9.35 8.27 13.98
CA PRO A 126 8.76 9.19 14.97
C PRO A 126 9.13 10.65 14.73
N GLU A 127 10.37 10.94 14.36
CA GLU A 127 10.85 12.28 14.05
C GLU A 127 10.21 12.83 12.75
N ALA A 128 10.01 11.97 11.76
CA ALA A 128 9.34 12.32 10.52
C ALA A 128 7.86 12.65 10.77
N ALA A 129 7.15 11.80 11.50
CA ALA A 129 5.76 12.05 11.89
C ALA A 129 5.64 13.35 12.71
N ALA A 130 6.54 13.57 13.67
CA ALA A 130 6.56 14.80 14.48
C ALA A 130 6.79 16.06 13.64
N SER A 131 7.64 15.99 12.60
CA SER A 131 7.91 17.14 11.72
C SER A 131 6.68 17.58 10.92
N LEU A 132 5.76 16.65 10.60
CA LEU A 132 4.52 16.95 9.89
C LEU A 132 3.44 17.57 10.79
N LEU A 133 3.52 17.41 12.10
CA LEU A 133 2.47 17.88 13.03
C LEU A 133 2.10 19.34 12.78
N LYS A 134 3.08 20.25 12.74
CA LYS A 134 2.84 21.66 12.54
C LYS A 134 2.17 21.95 11.18
N THR A 135 2.60 21.25 10.14
CA THR A 135 2.07 21.42 8.78
C THR A 135 0.64 20.88 8.66
N VAL A 136 0.31 19.82 9.41
CA VAL A 136 -1.05 19.25 9.46
C VAL A 136 -1.98 20.07 10.35
N GLU A 137 -1.46 20.71 11.43
CA GLU A 137 -2.25 21.57 12.32
C GLU A 137 -2.60 22.92 11.68
N GLU A 138 -1.64 23.53 10.99
CA GLU A 138 -1.76 24.86 10.40
C GLU A 138 -1.36 24.87 8.92
N PRO A 139 -2.06 24.10 8.06
CA PRO A 139 -1.73 24.06 6.64
C PRO A 139 -2.17 25.34 5.94
N PRO A 140 -1.57 25.67 4.78
CA PRO A 140 -2.10 26.71 3.91
C PRO A 140 -3.56 26.41 3.54
N ALA A 141 -4.40 27.45 3.48
CA ALA A 141 -5.85 27.30 3.20
C ALA A 141 -6.18 26.60 1.88
N THR A 142 -5.22 26.57 0.96
CA THR A 142 -5.35 25.92 -0.36
C THR A 142 -4.86 24.48 -0.39
N THR A 143 -4.29 23.95 0.69
CA THR A 143 -3.67 22.62 0.71
C THR A 143 -4.48 21.65 1.56
N ILE A 144 -4.73 20.45 1.02
CA ILE A 144 -5.35 19.34 1.71
C ILE A 144 -4.37 18.17 1.73
N PHE A 145 -4.16 17.59 2.91
CA PHE A 145 -3.33 16.40 3.09
C PHE A 145 -4.21 15.15 3.15
N VAL A 146 -3.79 14.08 2.46
CA VAL A 146 -4.39 12.76 2.53
C VAL A 146 -3.30 11.77 2.89
N LEU A 147 -3.29 11.34 4.14
CA LEU A 147 -2.34 10.36 4.65
C LEU A 147 -2.91 8.96 4.43
N LEU A 148 -2.16 8.07 3.77
CA LEU A 148 -2.55 6.68 3.57
C LEU A 148 -1.77 5.79 4.54
N ALA A 149 -2.47 4.99 5.32
CA ALA A 149 -1.88 4.09 6.31
C ALA A 149 -2.55 2.71 6.28
N GLU A 150 -1.80 1.64 6.52
CA GLU A 150 -2.40 0.32 6.73
C GLU A 150 -3.09 0.25 8.08
N GLU A 151 -2.42 0.75 9.10
CA GLU A 151 -2.89 0.88 10.48
C GLU A 151 -2.39 2.19 11.08
N VAL A 152 -2.81 2.52 12.28
CA VAL A 152 -2.33 3.70 13.00
C VAL A 152 -1.49 3.25 14.19
N PRO A 153 -0.15 3.26 14.09
CA PRO A 153 0.74 2.96 15.19
C PRO A 153 0.51 3.90 16.38
N ALA A 154 0.77 3.42 17.59
CA ALA A 154 0.56 4.19 18.82
C ALA A 154 1.35 5.52 18.84
N GLU A 155 2.53 5.52 18.24
CA GLU A 155 3.38 6.71 18.09
C GLU A 155 2.81 7.77 17.15
N HIS A 156 1.90 7.41 16.25
CA HIS A 156 1.26 8.34 15.29
C HIS A 156 -0.10 8.86 15.75
N VAL A 157 -0.58 8.46 16.91
CA VAL A 157 -1.90 8.87 17.45
C VAL A 157 -2.05 10.39 17.50
N THR A 158 -0.98 11.12 17.78
CA THR A 158 -0.99 12.59 17.88
C THR A 158 -1.35 13.25 16.54
N ILE A 159 -0.82 12.78 15.42
CA ILE A 159 -1.17 13.29 14.09
C ILE A 159 -2.53 12.74 13.63
N ALA A 160 -2.79 11.47 13.90
CA ALA A 160 -4.05 10.83 13.55
C ALA A 160 -5.27 11.53 14.17
N SER A 161 -5.16 12.03 15.42
CA SER A 161 -6.22 12.74 16.11
C SER A 161 -6.58 14.11 15.48
N ARG A 162 -5.74 14.62 14.57
CA ARG A 162 -5.94 15.89 13.84
C ARG A 162 -6.43 15.70 12.43
N CYS A 163 -6.58 14.44 12.01
CA CYS A 163 -7.05 14.07 10.69
C CYS A 163 -8.50 13.55 10.73
N PHE A 164 -9.25 13.81 9.68
CA PHE A 164 -10.52 13.14 9.46
C PHE A 164 -10.25 11.72 8.98
N ARG A 165 -10.56 10.74 9.84
CA ARG A 165 -10.32 9.33 9.56
C ARG A 165 -11.39 8.75 8.64
N VAL A 166 -10.95 8.02 7.61
CA VAL A 166 -11.79 7.24 6.70
C VAL A 166 -11.24 5.82 6.64
N ASP A 167 -12.05 4.84 7.04
CA ASP A 167 -11.65 3.44 7.06
C ASP A 167 -12.00 2.74 5.74
N PHE A 168 -11.08 1.92 5.27
CA PHE A 168 -11.16 1.11 4.05
C PHE A 168 -11.00 -0.37 4.44
N PRO A 169 -12.09 -1.08 4.75
CA PRO A 169 -12.01 -2.52 5.03
C PRO A 169 -11.50 -3.30 3.81
N PRO A 170 -10.94 -4.51 4.01
CA PRO A 170 -10.64 -5.43 2.91
C PRO A 170 -11.88 -5.64 2.05
N LEU A 171 -11.71 -5.73 0.74
CA LEU A 171 -12.81 -6.01 -0.18
C LEU A 171 -13.29 -7.46 -0.01
N ALA A 172 -14.60 -7.67 -0.13
CA ALA A 172 -15.16 -9.02 -0.18
C ALA A 172 -14.66 -9.77 -1.43
N ASP A 173 -14.48 -11.08 -1.33
CA ASP A 173 -13.95 -11.89 -2.44
C ASP A 173 -14.85 -11.78 -3.70
N GLU A 174 -16.17 -11.63 -3.52
CA GLU A 174 -17.12 -11.44 -4.62
C GLU A 174 -16.87 -10.11 -5.37
N VAL A 175 -16.49 -9.06 -4.65
CA VAL A 175 -16.17 -7.74 -5.24
C VAL A 175 -14.88 -7.83 -6.05
N VAL A 176 -13.86 -8.49 -5.50
CA VAL A 176 -12.59 -8.71 -6.19
C VAL A 176 -12.80 -9.58 -7.43
N ALA A 177 -13.55 -10.68 -7.32
CA ALA A 177 -13.87 -11.57 -8.45
C ALA A 177 -14.62 -10.80 -9.56
N ALA A 178 -15.63 -10.00 -9.18
CA ALA A 178 -16.39 -9.19 -10.15
C ALA A 178 -15.48 -8.18 -10.89
N ALA A 179 -14.52 -7.55 -10.19
CA ALA A 179 -13.56 -6.66 -10.82
C ALA A 179 -12.65 -7.40 -11.82
N MET A 180 -12.17 -8.61 -11.46
CA MET A 180 -11.35 -9.43 -12.36
C MET A 180 -12.13 -9.91 -13.59
N VAL A 181 -13.42 -10.24 -13.44
CA VAL A 181 -14.28 -10.59 -14.57
C VAL A 181 -14.51 -9.38 -15.48
N ALA A 182 -14.68 -8.20 -14.92
CA ALA A 182 -14.78 -6.95 -15.69
C ALA A 182 -13.49 -6.64 -16.48
N ASP A 183 -12.34 -7.06 -15.97
CA ASP A 183 -11.04 -6.99 -16.67
C ASP A 183 -10.89 -8.09 -17.75
N GLY A 184 -11.92 -8.91 -17.97
CA GLY A 184 -11.96 -9.95 -19.02
C GLY A 184 -11.51 -11.35 -18.59
N MET A 185 -11.39 -11.59 -17.28
CA MET A 185 -11.01 -12.91 -16.77
C MET A 185 -12.20 -13.88 -16.74
N ASP A 186 -11.90 -15.17 -16.88
CA ASP A 186 -12.86 -16.25 -16.66
C ASP A 186 -13.36 -16.25 -15.20
N VAL A 187 -14.66 -16.57 -15.01
CA VAL A 187 -15.35 -16.50 -13.72
C VAL A 187 -14.72 -17.43 -12.67
N GLU A 188 -14.38 -18.69 -13.06
CA GLU A 188 -13.82 -19.66 -12.14
C GLU A 188 -12.40 -19.23 -11.69
N ARG A 189 -11.59 -18.76 -12.65
CA ARG A 189 -10.25 -18.24 -12.35
C ARG A 189 -10.31 -16.99 -11.52
N ALA A 190 -11.25 -16.07 -11.79
CA ALA A 190 -11.46 -14.85 -11.02
C ALA A 190 -11.81 -15.15 -9.55
N ALA A 191 -12.67 -16.14 -9.29
CA ALA A 191 -13.03 -16.55 -7.93
C ALA A 191 -11.81 -17.09 -7.16
N VAL A 192 -11.00 -17.97 -7.78
CA VAL A 192 -9.78 -18.51 -7.16
C VAL A 192 -8.77 -17.39 -6.85
N LEU A 193 -8.62 -16.43 -7.76
CA LEU A 193 -7.70 -15.31 -7.56
C LEU A 193 -8.20 -14.32 -6.48
N ALA A 194 -9.51 -14.10 -6.41
CA ALA A 194 -10.12 -13.24 -5.40
C ALA A 194 -9.88 -13.78 -3.99
N GLU A 195 -10.11 -15.07 -3.78
CA GLU A 195 -9.79 -15.75 -2.53
C GLU A 195 -8.30 -15.61 -2.18
N ALA A 196 -7.41 -15.76 -3.18
CA ALA A 196 -5.97 -15.62 -3.01
C ALA A 196 -5.53 -14.19 -2.73
N ALA A 197 -6.29 -13.20 -3.20
CA ALA A 197 -5.95 -11.78 -3.15
C ALA A 197 -6.21 -11.14 -1.79
N ALA A 198 -6.93 -11.80 -0.88
CA ALA A 198 -7.21 -11.30 0.47
C ALA A 198 -7.82 -9.89 0.49
N GLY A 199 -8.78 -9.61 -0.40
CA GLY A 199 -9.50 -8.35 -0.46
C GLY A 199 -8.77 -7.22 -1.21
N SER A 200 -7.80 -7.56 -2.08
CA SER A 200 -7.03 -6.59 -2.87
C SER A 200 -7.16 -6.88 -4.37
N ILE A 201 -7.77 -5.95 -5.12
CA ILE A 201 -7.88 -6.04 -6.59
C ILE A 201 -6.50 -5.99 -7.24
N ASP A 202 -5.62 -5.11 -6.80
CA ASP A 202 -4.26 -4.99 -7.37
C ASP A 202 -3.48 -6.28 -7.22
N ARG A 203 -3.65 -6.95 -6.08
CA ARG A 203 -3.03 -8.24 -5.84
C ARG A 203 -3.64 -9.33 -6.70
N ALA A 204 -4.96 -9.35 -6.90
CA ALA A 204 -5.60 -10.28 -7.82
C ALA A 204 -5.03 -10.14 -9.25
N ARG A 205 -4.82 -8.90 -9.71
CA ARG A 205 -4.19 -8.62 -11.01
C ARG A 205 -2.76 -9.13 -11.08
N LEU A 206 -1.94 -8.87 -10.06
CA LEU A 206 -0.57 -9.39 -9.98
C LEU A 206 -0.53 -10.92 -9.98
N LEU A 207 -1.44 -11.57 -9.22
CA LEU A 207 -1.58 -13.03 -9.22
C LEU A 207 -1.96 -13.58 -10.60
N ALA A 208 -2.72 -12.82 -11.38
CA ALA A 208 -3.11 -13.21 -12.72
C ALA A 208 -1.94 -13.21 -13.73
N GLU A 209 -1.00 -12.29 -13.55
CA GLU A 209 0.12 -12.04 -14.47
C GLU A 209 1.38 -12.81 -14.08
N ASP A 210 1.58 -13.11 -12.79
CA ASP A 210 2.75 -13.83 -12.28
C ASP A 210 2.45 -15.25 -11.83
N PRO A 211 2.73 -16.27 -12.67
CA PRO A 211 2.55 -17.68 -12.32
C PRO A 211 3.37 -18.12 -11.09
N ALA A 212 4.53 -17.49 -10.84
CA ALA A 212 5.38 -17.81 -9.70
C ALA A 212 4.78 -17.34 -8.38
N LEU A 213 3.91 -16.32 -8.41
CA LEU A 213 3.23 -15.80 -7.22
C LEU A 213 2.27 -16.86 -6.62
N HIS A 214 1.63 -17.69 -7.45
CA HIS A 214 0.85 -18.85 -6.97
C HIS A 214 1.71 -19.85 -6.18
N GLY A 215 2.91 -20.16 -6.70
CA GLY A 215 3.86 -21.03 -6.01
C GLY A 215 4.29 -20.46 -4.66
N ARG A 216 4.61 -19.17 -4.62
CA ARG A 216 4.98 -18.48 -3.39
C ARG A 216 3.83 -18.48 -2.37
N ARG A 217 2.61 -18.16 -2.81
CA ARG A 217 1.43 -18.24 -1.93
C ARG A 217 1.25 -19.62 -1.35
N ASN A 218 1.31 -20.67 -2.19
CA ASN A 218 1.11 -22.05 -1.75
C ASN A 218 2.19 -22.48 -0.74
N ALA A 219 3.44 -22.05 -0.92
CA ALA A 219 4.51 -22.30 0.02
C ALA A 219 4.17 -21.72 1.42
N TRP A 220 3.75 -20.45 1.50
CA TRP A 220 3.30 -19.84 2.75
C TRP A 220 2.04 -20.48 3.33
N HIS A 221 1.06 -20.81 2.50
CA HIS A 221 -0.18 -21.45 2.90
C HIS A 221 0.07 -22.83 3.51
N SER A 222 1.02 -23.60 2.97
CA SER A 222 1.35 -24.94 3.44
C SER A 222 2.21 -24.98 4.73
N VAL A 223 2.72 -23.84 5.20
CA VAL A 223 3.59 -23.79 6.39
C VAL A 223 2.99 -24.50 7.60
N PRO A 224 1.75 -24.24 8.05
CA PRO A 224 1.21 -24.89 9.26
C PRO A 224 1.19 -26.41 9.19
N SER A 225 0.87 -26.97 8.02
CA SER A 225 0.84 -28.43 7.83
C SER A 225 2.22 -29.08 7.72
N ARG A 226 3.28 -28.28 7.56
CA ARG A 226 4.68 -28.74 7.45
C ARG A 226 5.46 -28.59 8.75
N LEU A 227 4.90 -27.86 9.72
CA LEU A 227 5.50 -27.73 11.04
C LEU A 227 5.35 -29.07 11.79
N ASP A 228 6.46 -29.59 12.32
CA ASP A 228 6.52 -30.82 13.12
C ASP A 228 7.02 -30.57 14.54
N GLY A 229 7.16 -29.27 14.93
CA GLY A 229 7.70 -28.84 16.22
C GLY A 229 9.24 -28.88 16.29
N SER A 230 9.93 -29.27 15.21
CA SER A 230 11.39 -29.32 15.20
C SER A 230 12.01 -28.06 14.56
N GLY A 231 13.14 -27.61 15.12
CA GLY A 231 13.94 -26.55 14.50
C GLY A 231 14.50 -26.93 13.12
N ALA A 232 14.62 -28.23 12.82
CA ALA A 232 15.10 -28.70 11.52
C ALA A 232 14.05 -28.43 10.41
N ALA A 233 12.79 -28.78 10.65
CA ALA A 233 11.70 -28.46 9.71
C ALA A 233 11.57 -26.94 9.49
N VAL A 234 11.63 -26.16 10.57
CA VAL A 234 11.59 -24.70 10.50
C VAL A 234 12.74 -24.15 9.66
N ALA A 235 13.98 -24.65 9.85
CA ALA A 235 15.12 -24.17 9.07
C ALA A 235 14.94 -24.42 7.56
N VAL A 236 14.43 -25.60 7.17
CA VAL A 236 14.16 -25.95 5.76
C VAL A 236 13.07 -25.04 5.17
N ILE A 237 11.96 -24.84 5.90
CA ILE A 237 10.85 -23.99 5.46
C ILE A 237 11.34 -22.55 5.27
N VAL A 238 12.08 -21.98 6.23
CA VAL A 238 12.59 -20.61 6.15
C VAL A 238 13.52 -20.43 4.97
N GLU A 239 14.42 -21.39 4.71
CA GLU A 239 15.33 -21.31 3.56
C GLU A 239 14.57 -21.36 2.22
N GLU A 240 13.56 -22.20 2.10
CA GLU A 240 12.69 -22.27 0.92
C GLU A 240 11.92 -20.95 0.70
N LEU A 241 11.28 -20.41 1.72
CA LEU A 241 10.55 -19.16 1.64
C LEU A 241 11.47 -17.99 1.23
N ARG A 242 12.67 -17.93 1.80
CA ARG A 242 13.65 -16.90 1.45
C ARG A 242 14.14 -17.02 0.02
N ALA A 243 14.41 -18.24 -0.44
CA ALA A 243 14.80 -18.48 -1.84
C ALA A 243 13.71 -18.03 -2.83
N MET A 244 12.44 -18.24 -2.48
CA MET A 244 11.32 -17.74 -3.29
C MET A 244 11.22 -16.22 -3.31
N ILE A 245 11.48 -15.55 -2.18
CA ILE A 245 11.52 -14.08 -2.09
C ILE A 245 12.70 -13.54 -2.91
N ASP A 246 13.87 -14.16 -2.84
CA ASP A 246 15.03 -13.80 -3.63
C ASP A 246 14.72 -13.95 -5.14
N GLY A 247 14.04 -15.03 -5.53
CA GLY A 247 13.56 -15.24 -6.91
C GLY A 247 12.60 -14.16 -7.40
N ALA A 248 11.73 -13.64 -6.54
CA ALA A 248 10.80 -12.56 -6.88
C ALA A 248 11.50 -11.23 -7.21
N GLN A 249 12.73 -11.02 -6.75
CA GLN A 249 13.52 -9.84 -7.04
C GLN A 249 14.24 -9.88 -8.40
N ALA A 250 14.35 -11.04 -9.02
CA ALA A 250 15.16 -11.22 -10.24
C ALA A 250 14.71 -10.31 -11.42
N PRO A 251 13.41 -10.15 -11.74
CA PRO A 251 12.99 -9.26 -12.83
C PRO A 251 13.35 -7.79 -12.56
N LEU A 252 13.22 -7.36 -11.30
CA LEU A 252 13.57 -6.00 -10.90
C LEU A 252 15.09 -5.77 -10.97
N ALA A 253 15.89 -6.74 -10.55
CA ALA A 253 17.35 -6.68 -10.64
C ALA A 253 17.81 -6.56 -12.09
N THR A 254 17.23 -7.32 -13.02
CA THR A 254 17.53 -7.22 -14.46
C THR A 254 17.22 -5.84 -15.00
N ARG A 255 16.05 -5.25 -14.66
CA ARG A 255 15.70 -3.88 -15.05
C ARG A 255 16.70 -2.86 -14.50
N HIS A 256 17.17 -3.02 -13.27
CA HIS A 256 18.16 -2.15 -12.66
C HIS A 256 19.52 -2.22 -13.38
N GLU A 257 19.93 -3.41 -13.84
CA GLU A 257 21.15 -3.57 -14.64
C GLU A 257 21.03 -2.84 -15.99
N GLU A 258 19.87 -2.93 -16.64
CA GLU A 258 19.59 -2.20 -17.89
C GLU A 258 19.61 -0.68 -17.69
N GLU A 259 19.00 -0.16 -16.61
CA GLU A 259 19.04 1.27 -16.28
C GLU A 259 20.48 1.77 -16.05
N LEU A 260 21.32 0.97 -15.38
CA LEU A 260 22.73 1.29 -15.17
C LEU A 260 23.54 1.27 -16.47
N ALA A 261 23.24 0.32 -17.37
CA ALA A 261 23.87 0.26 -18.69
C ALA A 261 23.53 1.50 -19.54
N VAL A 262 22.26 1.89 -19.58
CA VAL A 262 21.81 3.12 -20.29
C VAL A 262 22.46 4.37 -19.70
N LEU A 263 22.61 4.45 -18.38
CA LEU A 263 23.30 5.57 -17.75
C LEU A 263 24.78 5.61 -18.14
N ALA A 264 25.46 4.46 -18.15
CA ALA A 264 26.86 4.34 -18.52
C ALA A 264 27.11 4.78 -19.98
N GLU A 265 26.24 4.38 -20.92
CA GLU A 265 26.28 4.82 -22.31
C GLU A 265 26.13 6.35 -22.44
N ARG A 266 25.22 6.95 -21.66
CA ARG A 266 25.05 8.40 -21.65
C ARG A 266 26.27 9.12 -21.06
N GLU A 267 26.84 8.61 -19.96
CA GLU A 267 28.06 9.16 -19.36
C GLU A 267 29.26 9.15 -20.37
N GLU A 268 29.36 8.10 -21.16
CA GLU A 268 30.39 7.98 -22.20
C GLU A 268 30.14 8.96 -23.36
N ALA A 269 28.88 9.06 -23.81
CA ALA A 269 28.50 9.94 -24.92
C ALA A 269 28.70 11.43 -24.62
N PHE A 270 28.43 11.86 -23.38
CA PHE A 270 28.50 13.27 -22.97
C PHE A 270 29.77 13.66 -22.21
N GLY A 271 30.69 12.72 -21.94
CA GLY A 271 31.92 12.96 -21.22
C GLY A 271 31.79 13.36 -19.77
N SER A 272 30.55 13.18 -19.18
CA SER A 272 30.24 13.48 -17.80
C SER A 272 30.29 12.21 -16.95
N ARG A 273 31.24 12.09 -16.03
CA ARG A 273 31.32 10.93 -15.14
C ARG A 273 30.67 11.20 -13.80
N GLY A 274 29.83 10.27 -13.34
CA GLY A 274 29.28 10.23 -11.97
C GLY A 274 28.03 11.06 -11.73
N SER A 275 27.47 11.74 -12.72
CA SER A 275 26.25 12.51 -12.59
C SER A 275 25.03 11.59 -12.45
N GLY A 276 24.47 11.49 -11.26
CA GLY A 276 23.26 10.73 -10.99
C GLY A 276 23.45 9.23 -10.68
N ARG A 277 24.64 8.64 -10.88
CA ARG A 277 24.87 7.20 -10.64
C ARG A 277 24.69 6.81 -9.18
N THR A 278 25.18 7.62 -8.26
CA THR A 278 25.01 7.37 -6.80
C THR A 278 23.56 7.42 -6.38
N GLU A 279 22.82 8.39 -6.92
CA GLU A 279 21.39 8.56 -6.67
C GLU A 279 20.59 7.39 -7.26
N LEU A 280 20.88 7.00 -8.52
CA LEU A 280 20.25 5.86 -9.18
C LEU A 280 20.48 4.57 -8.39
N VAL A 281 21.74 4.25 -8.02
CA VAL A 281 22.07 3.05 -7.23
C VAL A 281 21.40 3.10 -5.85
N GLY A 282 21.32 4.27 -5.23
CA GLY A 282 20.61 4.48 -3.98
C GLY A 282 19.11 4.17 -4.12
N ARG A 283 18.46 4.70 -5.16
CA ARG A 283 17.05 4.42 -5.49
C ARG A 283 16.82 2.91 -5.73
N GLN A 284 17.64 2.28 -6.56
CA GLN A 284 17.53 0.85 -6.89
C GLN A 284 17.67 -0.06 -5.66
N LYS A 285 18.60 0.26 -4.75
CA LYS A 285 18.73 -0.46 -3.48
C LYS A 285 17.48 -0.34 -2.60
N ARG A 286 16.87 0.87 -2.54
CA ARG A 286 15.65 1.08 -1.78
C ARG A 286 14.48 0.33 -2.40
N GLU A 287 14.36 0.34 -3.73
CA GLU A 287 13.31 -0.36 -4.48
C GLU A 287 13.38 -1.88 -4.27
N LEU A 288 14.57 -2.48 -4.33
CA LEU A 288 14.77 -3.91 -4.02
C LEU A 288 14.39 -4.24 -2.57
N ARG A 289 14.79 -3.41 -1.61
CA ARG A 289 14.42 -3.61 -0.20
C ARG A 289 12.92 -3.53 0.00
N ARG A 290 12.26 -2.58 -0.67
CA ARG A 290 10.81 -2.44 -0.62
C ARG A 290 10.10 -3.66 -1.18
N LEU A 291 10.47 -4.13 -2.37
CA LEU A 291 9.89 -5.33 -2.96
C LEU A 291 10.05 -6.54 -2.02
N ARG A 292 11.21 -6.69 -1.40
CA ARG A 292 11.48 -7.75 -0.42
C ARG A 292 10.57 -7.65 0.80
N ASP A 293 10.38 -6.45 1.33
CA ASP A 293 9.48 -6.18 2.45
C ASP A 293 8.03 -6.51 2.09
N ASP A 294 7.59 -6.09 0.91
CA ASP A 294 6.25 -6.35 0.41
C ASP A 294 5.99 -7.87 0.22
N GLU A 295 6.98 -8.64 -0.26
CA GLU A 295 6.90 -10.11 -0.35
C GLU A 295 6.83 -10.78 1.03
N LEU A 296 7.59 -10.30 2.00
CA LEU A 296 7.50 -10.80 3.38
C LEU A 296 6.13 -10.52 4.00
N ARG A 297 5.62 -9.29 3.87
CA ARG A 297 4.28 -8.91 4.33
C ARG A 297 3.21 -9.76 3.67
N PHE A 298 3.36 -10.01 2.37
CA PHE A 298 2.49 -10.91 1.63
C PHE A 298 2.46 -12.32 2.22
N GLY A 299 3.62 -12.88 2.47
CA GLY A 299 3.72 -14.21 3.05
C GLY A 299 3.11 -14.30 4.44
N LEU A 300 3.43 -13.33 5.30
CA LEU A 300 2.87 -13.25 6.66
C LEU A 300 1.35 -13.06 6.65
N ALA A 301 0.81 -12.25 5.74
CA ALA A 301 -0.63 -12.08 5.58
C ALA A 301 -1.30 -13.38 5.12
N THR A 302 -0.68 -14.12 4.18
CA THR A 302 -1.15 -15.44 3.75
C THR A 302 -1.19 -16.42 4.92
N LEU A 303 -0.12 -16.48 5.68
CA LEU A 303 -0.02 -17.34 6.87
C LEU A 303 -1.06 -16.98 7.95
N SER A 304 -1.24 -15.68 8.21
CA SER A 304 -2.27 -15.16 9.14
C SER A 304 -3.67 -15.58 8.73
N ARG A 305 -3.97 -15.56 7.43
CA ARG A 305 -5.27 -16.02 6.90
C ARG A 305 -5.51 -17.49 7.18
N VAL A 306 -4.52 -18.37 6.98
CA VAL A 306 -4.66 -19.81 7.28
C VAL A 306 -5.08 -20.03 8.73
N TYR A 307 -4.43 -19.38 9.69
CA TYR A 307 -4.78 -19.54 11.10
C TYR A 307 -6.13 -18.92 11.45
N ARG A 308 -6.51 -17.80 10.82
CA ARG A 308 -7.83 -17.20 11.00
C ARG A 308 -8.93 -18.08 10.47
N ASP A 309 -8.76 -18.67 9.29
CA ASP A 309 -9.73 -19.59 8.68
C ASP A 309 -9.86 -20.87 9.53
N SER A 310 -8.76 -21.37 10.07
CA SER A 310 -8.76 -22.46 11.06
C SER A 310 -9.51 -22.10 12.34
N ALA A 311 -9.36 -20.85 12.84
CA ALA A 311 -10.11 -20.38 14.01
C ALA A 311 -11.61 -20.30 13.75
N LEU A 312 -12.02 -19.81 12.57
CA LEU A 312 -13.42 -19.76 12.17
C LEU A 312 -14.03 -21.15 12.09
N ALA A 313 -13.38 -22.10 11.40
CA ALA A 313 -13.82 -23.49 11.30
C ALA A 313 -13.91 -24.17 12.69
N ALA A 314 -12.94 -23.94 13.56
CA ALA A 314 -12.97 -24.45 14.94
C ALA A 314 -14.15 -23.86 15.74
N SER A 315 -14.40 -22.54 15.60
CA SER A 315 -15.53 -21.87 16.25
C SER A 315 -16.87 -22.43 15.81
N GLU A 316 -17.06 -22.66 14.52
CA GLU A 316 -18.28 -23.27 13.95
C GLU A 316 -18.47 -24.71 14.45
N ALA A 317 -17.39 -25.44 14.67
CA ALA A 317 -17.40 -26.77 15.23
C ALA A 317 -17.50 -26.83 16.78
N GLY A 318 -17.53 -25.67 17.45
CA GLY A 318 -17.54 -25.59 18.93
C GLY A 318 -16.22 -26.00 19.57
N LEU A 319 -15.10 -25.94 18.84
CA LEU A 319 -13.76 -26.27 19.31
C LEU A 319 -13.00 -25.02 19.81
N PRO A 320 -11.96 -25.18 20.66
CA PRO A 320 -11.14 -24.08 21.12
C PRO A 320 -10.44 -23.34 19.97
N VAL A 321 -10.44 -22.01 20.02
CA VAL A 321 -9.82 -21.12 19.01
C VAL A 321 -8.54 -20.46 19.49
N ASP A 322 -8.16 -20.64 20.75
CA ASP A 322 -7.08 -19.90 21.42
C ASP A 322 -5.73 -20.03 20.71
N ALA A 323 -5.39 -21.23 20.25
CA ALA A 323 -4.12 -21.50 19.58
C ALA A 323 -4.03 -20.72 18.23
N SER A 324 -5.08 -20.74 17.43
CA SER A 324 -5.12 -20.03 16.14
C SER A 324 -5.19 -18.51 16.32
N ALA A 325 -5.91 -18.03 17.35
CA ALA A 325 -5.94 -16.62 17.71
C ALA A 325 -4.57 -16.12 18.17
N ALA A 326 -3.88 -16.89 19.03
CA ALA A 326 -2.52 -16.58 19.47
C ALA A 326 -1.53 -16.59 18.31
N ALA A 327 -1.64 -17.53 17.37
CA ALA A 327 -0.84 -17.57 16.15
C ALA A 327 -1.02 -16.29 15.31
N THR A 328 -2.26 -15.88 15.08
CA THR A 328 -2.58 -14.65 14.33
C THR A 328 -1.96 -13.43 15.02
N ALA A 329 -2.05 -13.31 16.35
CA ALA A 329 -1.43 -12.22 17.10
C ALA A 329 0.10 -12.19 16.96
N ARG A 330 0.78 -13.36 17.01
CA ARG A 330 2.23 -13.46 16.80
C ARG A 330 2.65 -13.05 15.38
N ILE A 331 1.90 -13.47 14.37
CA ILE A 331 2.16 -13.08 12.98
C ILE A 331 2.00 -11.58 12.80
N THR A 332 0.97 -10.98 13.42
CA THR A 332 0.77 -9.53 13.40
C THR A 332 1.94 -8.79 14.03
N ALA A 333 2.42 -9.27 15.18
CA ALA A 333 3.60 -8.69 15.84
C ALA A 333 4.85 -8.78 14.95
N ALA A 334 5.11 -9.95 14.34
CA ALA A 334 6.23 -10.13 13.41
C ALA A 334 6.14 -9.22 12.18
N THR A 335 4.93 -8.97 11.68
CA THR A 335 4.70 -8.01 10.58
C THR A 335 5.06 -6.59 11.00
N GLY A 336 4.68 -6.18 12.22
CA GLY A 336 5.07 -4.88 12.80
C GLY A 336 6.57 -4.73 12.99
N ASP A 337 7.28 -5.81 13.34
CA ASP A 337 8.74 -5.78 13.53
C ASP A 337 9.52 -5.56 12.21
N LEU A 338 8.93 -5.81 11.05
CA LEU A 338 9.58 -5.56 9.75
C LEU A 338 10.03 -4.10 9.57
N VAL A 339 9.33 -3.15 10.17
CA VAL A 339 9.70 -1.72 10.14
C VAL A 339 11.10 -1.49 10.74
N ARG A 340 11.48 -2.28 11.76
CA ARG A 340 12.77 -2.18 12.44
C ARG A 340 13.94 -2.85 11.72
N ASN A 341 13.72 -3.32 10.51
CA ASN A 341 14.73 -4.01 9.69
C ASN A 341 15.40 -5.20 10.41
N PRO A 342 14.63 -6.17 10.93
CA PRO A 342 15.16 -7.30 11.65
C PRO A 342 15.97 -8.23 10.73
N ASN A 343 16.76 -9.13 11.31
CA ASN A 343 17.29 -10.24 10.56
C ASN A 343 16.14 -11.18 10.15
N GLU A 344 15.81 -11.23 8.88
CA GLU A 344 14.65 -11.96 8.32
C GLU A 344 14.68 -13.45 8.67
N THR A 345 15.86 -14.08 8.62
CA THR A 345 16.01 -15.50 8.98
C THR A 345 15.64 -15.73 10.45
N LEU A 346 16.18 -14.90 11.33
CA LEU A 346 15.89 -15.02 12.76
C LEU A 346 14.42 -14.70 13.08
N LEU A 347 13.84 -13.69 12.42
CA LEU A 347 12.43 -13.33 12.57
C LEU A 347 11.53 -14.51 12.19
N LEU A 348 11.74 -15.08 11.00
CA LEU A 348 10.94 -16.18 10.48
C LEU A 348 11.16 -17.46 11.31
N GLN A 349 12.40 -17.78 11.71
CA GLN A 349 12.68 -18.94 12.55
C GLN A 349 12.01 -18.81 13.91
N ALA A 350 12.13 -17.67 14.58
CA ALA A 350 11.49 -17.43 15.87
C ALA A 350 9.96 -17.51 15.76
N LEU A 351 9.38 -16.88 14.72
CA LEU A 351 7.96 -16.95 14.47
C LEU A 351 7.50 -18.40 14.28
N LEU A 352 8.10 -19.14 13.33
CA LEU A 352 7.62 -20.48 12.95
C LEU A 352 7.82 -21.53 14.04
N LEU A 353 8.81 -21.36 14.95
CA LEU A 353 8.97 -22.21 16.13
C LEU A 353 7.85 -22.04 17.15
N ASP A 354 7.25 -20.85 17.19
CA ASP A 354 6.18 -20.50 18.14
C ASP A 354 4.76 -20.76 17.58
N LEU A 355 4.63 -21.08 16.29
CA LEU A 355 3.33 -21.34 15.68
C LEU A 355 2.84 -22.77 15.97
N PRO A 356 1.54 -22.95 16.23
CA PRO A 356 0.97 -24.28 16.40
C PRO A 356 0.99 -25.05 15.06
N MET A 357 1.17 -26.34 15.16
CA MET A 357 0.92 -27.30 14.04
C MET A 357 -0.57 -27.29 13.69
N ALA A 358 -0.91 -27.36 12.41
CA ALA A 358 -2.28 -27.43 11.94
C ALA A 358 -2.83 -28.86 12.02
#